data_b03f75377697b680496435cb5e1c02ff
#
_entry.id   b03f75377697b680496435cb5e1c02ff
#
_cell.length_a   1.000
_cell.length_b   1.000
_cell.length_c   1.000
_cell.angle_alpha   90.00
_cell.angle_beta   90.00
_cell.angle_gamma   90.00
#
_symmetry.space_group_name_H-M   'P 1'
#
loop_
_entity.id
_entity.type
_entity.pdbx_description
1 polymer ?
#
loop_
_entity_poly.entity_id
_entity_poly.type
_entity_poly.pdbx_seq_one_letter_code
_entity_poly.pdbx_strand_id
1 'polypeptide(L)'
;MSDRVNDGGNDGGNDSAKGAPAHGHHHGTAADGAASTRADAFQREMDASMARMMQDMHGPGYVGNADIDFLAMMIPHHAGAVDMARLVLQHGRDPATRQLAEEIIAGQTTEIENMQRRLVVLRQRSGGAAAAEFPSLSGTRGP
;
A
#
# COMPACT_ATOMS: atom_id res chain seq x y z
N MET A 1 20.90 17.22 -64.44
CA MET A 1 19.86 17.83 -65.30
C MET A 1 18.80 18.33 -64.34
N SER A 2 18.96 19.55 -64.03
CA SER A 2 18.26 20.79 -64.43
C SER A 2 17.10 21.01 -63.50
N ASP A 3 17.28 21.90 -62.52
CA ASP A 3 17.02 23.35 -62.55
C ASP A 3 15.57 23.72 -62.80
N ARG A 4 14.94 24.42 -61.85
CA ARG A 4 14.77 25.86 -61.81
C ARG A 4 13.81 26.35 -60.74
N VAL A 5 14.38 27.19 -59.92
CA VAL A 5 13.94 28.46 -59.34
C VAL A 5 12.76 29.18 -60.01
N ASN A 6 11.90 29.80 -59.21
CA ASN A 6 11.41 31.17 -59.36
C ASN A 6 10.49 31.52 -58.16
N ASP A 7 10.79 32.37 -57.34
CA ASP A 7 10.95 33.81 -57.12
C ASP A 7 9.76 34.67 -57.57
N GLY A 8 9.38 35.57 -56.68
CA GLY A 8 8.48 36.69 -56.89
C GLY A 8 7.33 36.69 -55.90
N GLY A 9 7.24 37.42 -54.88
CA GLY A 9 7.47 38.86 -54.75
C GLY A 9 6.15 39.54 -54.38
N ASN A 10 6.14 40.06 -53.20
CA ASN A 10 5.71 41.41 -52.80
C ASN A 10 4.25 41.79 -52.55
N ASP A 11 4.18 42.42 -51.42
CA ASP A 11 3.42 43.63 -50.99
C ASP A 11 1.98 43.57 -50.50
N GLY A 12 1.91 44.05 -49.30
CA GLY A 12 1.11 45.23 -48.95
C GLY A 12 -0.24 44.99 -48.29
N GLY A 13 -0.37 45.39 -47.07
CA GLY A 13 -1.69 45.64 -46.52
C GLY A 13 -1.75 45.57 -44.97
N ASN A 14 -1.30 46.68 -44.41
CA ASN A 14 -1.59 47.07 -43.03
C ASN A 14 -3.10 47.20 -42.82
N ASP A 15 -3.68 46.53 -41.83
CA ASP A 15 -4.77 47.15 -41.08
C ASP A 15 -4.90 46.58 -39.66
N SER A 16 -4.90 47.51 -38.75
CA SER A 16 -5.01 47.38 -37.32
C SER A 16 -6.43 46.96 -36.93
N ALA A 17 -6.58 45.84 -36.24
CA ALA A 17 -7.74 45.65 -35.40
C ALA A 17 -7.30 44.97 -34.09
N LYS A 18 -7.39 45.77 -33.03
CA LYS A 18 -7.28 45.37 -31.65
C LYS A 18 -8.30 44.24 -31.35
N GLY A 19 -7.81 43.05 -31.09
CA GLY A 19 -8.55 42.00 -30.44
C GLY A 19 -7.72 41.53 -29.25
N ALA A 20 -8.09 41.97 -28.05
CA ALA A 20 -7.51 41.46 -26.82
C ALA A 20 -7.76 39.96 -26.71
N PRO A 21 -6.76 39.14 -26.34
CA PRO A 21 -7.03 37.76 -25.99
C PRO A 21 -7.86 37.75 -24.69
N ALA A 22 -9.05 37.24 -24.77
CA ALA A 22 -9.84 36.89 -23.61
C ALA A 22 -9.01 35.85 -22.81
N HIS A 23 -8.49 36.28 -21.68
CA HIS A 23 -7.99 35.38 -20.66
C HIS A 23 -9.14 34.51 -20.23
N GLY A 24 -9.23 33.31 -20.80
CA GLY A 24 -10.06 32.27 -20.31
C GLY A 24 -9.56 31.88 -18.94
N HIS A 25 -10.14 32.47 -17.92
CA HIS A 25 -10.04 31.92 -16.58
C HIS A 25 -10.69 30.55 -16.63
N HIS A 26 -9.87 29.50 -16.75
CA HIS A 26 -10.29 28.15 -16.39
C HIS A 26 -10.59 28.19 -14.88
N HIS A 27 -11.84 28.47 -14.56
CA HIS A 27 -12.38 28.14 -13.26
C HIS A 27 -12.33 26.62 -13.17
N GLY A 28 -11.26 26.08 -12.57
CA GLY A 28 -11.28 24.71 -12.08
C GLY A 28 -12.53 24.57 -11.26
N THR A 29 -13.42 23.67 -11.69
CA THR A 29 -14.70 23.53 -11.03
C THR A 29 -14.44 23.04 -9.61
N ALA A 30 -15.34 23.36 -8.67
CA ALA A 30 -15.24 22.88 -7.28
C ALA A 30 -15.13 21.34 -7.22
N ALA A 31 -15.59 20.64 -8.26
CA ALA A 31 -15.47 19.20 -8.45
C ALA A 31 -14.01 18.75 -8.69
N ASP A 32 -13.24 19.52 -9.46
CA ASP A 32 -11.83 19.19 -9.75
C ASP A 32 -10.96 19.39 -8.50
N GLY A 33 -11.21 20.45 -7.73
CA GLY A 33 -10.56 20.69 -6.45
C GLY A 33 -10.88 19.61 -5.42
N ALA A 34 -12.12 19.16 -5.32
CA ALA A 34 -12.52 18.09 -4.42
C ALA A 34 -11.96 16.71 -4.83
N ALA A 35 -11.79 16.46 -6.13
CA ALA A 35 -11.17 15.24 -6.63
C ALA A 35 -9.66 15.21 -6.32
N SER A 36 -8.95 16.33 -6.50
CA SER A 36 -7.53 16.47 -6.17
C SER A 36 -7.27 16.26 -4.67
N THR A 37 -8.03 16.93 -3.80
CA THR A 37 -7.87 16.78 -2.33
C THR A 37 -8.16 15.36 -1.84
N ARG A 38 -9.07 14.64 -2.52
CA ARG A 38 -9.38 13.24 -2.18
C ARG A 38 -8.27 12.28 -2.64
N ALA A 39 -7.70 12.51 -3.82
CA ALA A 39 -6.55 11.76 -4.31
C ALA A 39 -5.33 11.94 -3.39
N ASP A 40 -5.08 13.17 -2.92
CA ASP A 40 -4.02 13.48 -1.97
C ASP A 40 -4.26 12.82 -0.60
N ALA A 41 -5.51 12.75 -0.13
CA ALA A 41 -5.87 12.06 1.10
C ALA A 41 -5.61 10.55 0.99
N PHE A 42 -6.08 9.91 -0.08
CA PHE A 42 -5.84 8.49 -0.34
C PHE A 42 -4.35 8.16 -0.37
N GLN A 43 -3.55 8.95 -1.08
CA GLN A 43 -2.11 8.74 -1.16
C GLN A 43 -1.45 8.80 0.22
N ARG A 44 -1.73 9.85 1.01
CA ARG A 44 -1.15 10.00 2.35
C ARG A 44 -1.53 8.85 3.28
N GLU A 45 -2.78 8.41 3.26
CA GLU A 45 -3.28 7.33 4.10
C GLU A 45 -2.69 5.98 3.67
N MET A 46 -2.53 5.76 2.36
CA MET A 46 -1.89 4.57 1.81
C MET A 46 -0.42 4.49 2.21
N ASP A 47 0.33 5.58 2.06
CA ASP A 47 1.75 5.66 2.46
C ASP A 47 1.92 5.41 3.96
N ALA A 48 1.05 5.98 4.79
CA ALA A 48 1.05 5.75 6.23
C ALA A 48 0.72 4.30 6.60
N SER A 49 -0.21 3.66 5.89
CA SER A 49 -0.56 2.24 6.09
C SER A 49 0.61 1.33 5.71
N MET A 50 1.25 1.57 4.57
CA MET A 50 2.42 0.81 4.15
C MET A 50 3.59 0.97 5.13
N ALA A 51 3.84 2.18 5.62
CA ALA A 51 4.91 2.43 6.59
C ALA A 51 4.69 1.65 7.90
N ARG A 52 3.45 1.64 8.42
CA ARG A 52 3.09 0.83 9.61
C ARG A 52 3.28 -0.66 9.34
N MET A 53 2.77 -1.16 8.21
CA MET A 53 2.93 -2.57 7.83
C MET A 53 4.41 -2.98 7.82
N MET A 54 5.28 -2.19 7.19
CA MET A 54 6.72 -2.46 7.16
C MET A 54 7.34 -2.46 8.55
N GLN A 55 6.98 -1.50 9.40
CA GLN A 55 7.44 -1.43 10.79
C GLN A 55 6.99 -2.67 11.58
N ASP A 56 5.74 -3.06 11.46
CA ASP A 56 5.16 -4.19 12.19
C ASP A 56 5.72 -5.54 11.71
N MET A 57 6.07 -5.67 10.42
CA MET A 57 6.73 -6.85 9.88
C MET A 57 8.14 -7.03 10.44
N HIS A 58 8.87 -5.94 10.69
CA HIS A 58 10.23 -6.00 11.21
C HIS A 58 10.30 -6.03 12.75
N GLY A 59 9.23 -5.60 13.43
CA GLY A 59 9.17 -5.48 14.89
C GLY A 59 9.49 -6.77 15.65
N PRO A 60 8.94 -7.95 15.28
CA PRO A 60 9.18 -9.20 15.99
C PRO A 60 10.63 -9.72 15.91
N GLY A 61 11.38 -9.34 14.87
CA GLY A 61 12.70 -9.92 14.59
C GLY A 61 12.63 -11.40 14.22
N TYR A 62 13.78 -12.07 14.19
CA TYR A 62 13.91 -13.49 13.93
C TYR A 62 14.28 -14.25 15.20
N VAL A 63 13.56 -15.33 15.50
CA VAL A 63 13.84 -16.23 16.63
C VAL A 63 14.57 -17.50 16.19
N GLY A 64 14.86 -17.65 14.89
CA GLY A 64 15.58 -18.78 14.33
C GLY A 64 14.72 -20.02 14.08
N ASN A 65 13.40 -19.87 14.11
CA ASN A 65 12.45 -20.89 13.73
C ASN A 65 11.63 -20.40 12.53
N ALA A 66 11.86 -21.00 11.37
CA ALA A 66 11.28 -20.55 10.11
C ALA A 66 9.74 -20.49 10.13
N ASP A 67 9.06 -21.42 10.78
CA ASP A 67 7.61 -21.43 10.89
C ASP A 67 7.09 -20.27 11.74
N ILE A 68 7.75 -20.00 12.88
CA ILE A 68 7.40 -18.91 13.79
C ILE A 68 7.71 -17.58 13.13
N ASP A 69 8.91 -17.43 12.54
CA ASP A 69 9.37 -16.21 11.91
C ASP A 69 8.50 -15.83 10.71
N PHE A 70 8.12 -16.83 9.89
CA PHE A 70 7.18 -16.64 8.78
C PHE A 70 5.83 -16.11 9.25
N LEU A 71 5.21 -16.79 10.25
CA LEU A 71 3.89 -16.38 10.74
C LEU A 71 3.92 -15.00 11.43
N ALA A 72 4.97 -14.73 12.20
CA ALA A 72 5.14 -13.45 12.88
C ALA A 72 5.24 -12.27 11.89
N MET A 73 5.82 -12.50 10.71
CA MET A 73 5.92 -11.51 9.64
C MET A 73 4.66 -11.44 8.78
N MET A 74 4.04 -12.59 8.46
CA MET A 74 2.87 -12.63 7.58
C MET A 74 1.59 -12.07 8.21
N ILE A 75 1.43 -12.18 9.53
CA ILE A 75 0.28 -11.59 10.23
C ILE A 75 0.21 -10.06 10.00
N PRO A 76 1.24 -9.26 10.30
CA PRO A 76 1.20 -7.82 10.01
C PRO A 76 1.17 -7.50 8.51
N HIS A 77 1.75 -8.33 7.65
CA HIS A 77 1.64 -8.16 6.19
C HIS A 77 0.17 -8.24 5.74
N HIS A 78 -0.57 -9.26 6.19
CA HIS A 78 -1.98 -9.41 5.87
C HIS A 78 -2.84 -8.30 6.50
N ALA A 79 -2.52 -7.88 7.72
CA ALA A 79 -3.19 -6.75 8.36
C ALA A 79 -3.03 -5.46 7.55
N GLY A 80 -1.82 -5.19 7.04
CA GLY A 80 -1.56 -4.06 6.17
C GLY A 80 -2.36 -4.11 4.86
N ALA A 81 -2.48 -5.30 4.26
CA ALA A 81 -3.30 -5.48 3.05
C ALA A 81 -4.79 -5.23 3.32
N VAL A 82 -5.31 -5.65 4.48
CA VAL A 82 -6.69 -5.34 4.93
C VAL A 82 -6.87 -3.83 5.09
N ASP A 83 -5.91 -3.12 5.68
CA ASP A 83 -5.99 -1.68 5.84
C ASP A 83 -5.96 -0.95 4.48
N MET A 84 -5.10 -1.36 3.55
CA MET A 84 -5.08 -0.83 2.18
C MET A 84 -6.39 -1.08 1.43
N ALA A 85 -7.00 -2.27 1.59
CA ALA A 85 -8.30 -2.58 1.00
C ALA A 85 -9.43 -1.70 1.58
N ARG A 86 -9.39 -1.39 2.88
CA ARG A 86 -10.33 -0.45 3.50
C ARG A 86 -10.21 0.96 2.93
N LEU A 87 -9.00 1.43 2.63
CA LEU A 87 -8.79 2.72 1.97
C LEU A 87 -9.39 2.75 0.56
N VAL A 88 -9.31 1.63 -0.17
CA VAL A 88 -10.01 1.51 -1.48
C VAL A 88 -11.52 1.61 -1.31
N LEU A 89 -12.11 1.01 -0.27
CA LEU A 89 -13.55 1.15 0.00
C LEU A 89 -13.94 2.58 0.39
N GLN A 90 -13.04 3.34 0.98
CA GLN A 90 -13.27 4.71 1.41
C GLN A 90 -13.13 5.71 0.24
N HIS A 91 -12.13 5.55 -0.61
CA HIS A 91 -11.75 6.52 -1.64
C HIS A 91 -12.07 6.07 -3.06
N GLY A 92 -12.04 4.76 -3.33
CA GLY A 92 -12.26 4.17 -4.65
C GLY A 92 -13.72 4.22 -5.09
N ARG A 93 -13.93 4.29 -6.41
CA ARG A 93 -15.25 4.41 -7.02
C ARG A 93 -15.59 3.29 -7.98
N ASP A 94 -14.60 2.58 -8.49
CA ASP A 94 -14.83 1.47 -9.42
C ASP A 94 -15.48 0.29 -8.69
N PRO A 95 -16.66 -0.17 -9.12
CA PRO A 95 -17.40 -1.23 -8.43
C PRO A 95 -16.63 -2.54 -8.35
N ALA A 96 -15.92 -2.92 -9.41
CA ALA A 96 -15.16 -4.18 -9.44
C ALA A 96 -13.97 -4.14 -8.50
N THR A 97 -13.24 -3.01 -8.45
CA THR A 97 -12.14 -2.80 -7.51
C THR A 97 -12.63 -2.79 -6.05
N ARG A 98 -13.79 -2.19 -5.78
CA ARG A 98 -14.40 -2.21 -4.45
C ARG A 98 -14.79 -3.61 -4.01
N GLN A 99 -15.41 -4.39 -4.92
CA GLN A 99 -15.74 -5.78 -4.66
C GLN A 99 -14.50 -6.61 -4.33
N LEU A 100 -13.41 -6.45 -5.11
CA LEU A 100 -12.14 -7.11 -4.84
C LEU A 100 -11.58 -6.73 -3.46
N ALA A 101 -11.70 -5.46 -3.06
CA ALA A 101 -11.26 -5.01 -1.74
C ALA A 101 -12.06 -5.68 -0.60
N GLU A 102 -13.36 -5.87 -0.75
CA GLU A 102 -14.21 -6.60 0.21
C GLU A 102 -13.80 -8.08 0.31
N GLU A 103 -13.51 -8.72 -0.82
CA GLU A 103 -13.03 -10.12 -0.86
C GLU A 103 -11.65 -10.26 -0.18
N ILE A 104 -10.74 -9.31 -0.41
CA ILE A 104 -9.43 -9.25 0.28
C ILE A 104 -9.63 -9.12 1.79
N ILE A 105 -10.48 -8.21 2.25
CA ILE A 105 -10.74 -8.02 3.69
C ILE A 105 -11.24 -9.31 4.31
N ALA A 106 -12.23 -9.96 3.70
CA ALA A 106 -12.82 -11.19 4.23
C ALA A 106 -11.81 -12.35 4.26
N GLY A 107 -11.11 -12.59 3.16
CA GLY A 107 -10.14 -13.67 3.02
C GLY A 107 -8.96 -13.49 3.97
N GLN A 108 -8.34 -12.33 3.97
CA GLN A 108 -7.15 -12.08 4.78
C GLN A 108 -7.45 -12.00 6.28
N THR A 109 -8.63 -11.54 6.68
CA THR A 109 -9.03 -11.59 8.09
C THR A 109 -9.09 -13.04 8.58
N THR A 110 -9.66 -13.94 7.79
CA THR A 110 -9.70 -15.37 8.11
C THR A 110 -8.28 -15.98 8.19
N GLU A 111 -7.40 -15.61 7.28
CA GLU A 111 -6.01 -16.08 7.26
C GLU A 111 -5.23 -15.57 8.48
N ILE A 112 -5.39 -14.30 8.86
CA ILE A 112 -4.80 -13.73 10.08
C ILE A 112 -5.18 -14.55 11.30
N GLU A 113 -6.47 -14.84 11.49
CA GLU A 113 -6.93 -15.64 12.62
C GLU A 113 -6.33 -17.05 12.63
N ASN A 114 -6.21 -17.70 11.47
CA ASN A 114 -5.59 -19.00 11.32
C ASN A 114 -4.10 -18.95 11.68
N MET A 115 -3.38 -17.96 11.17
CA MET A 115 -1.96 -17.76 11.46
C MET A 115 -1.71 -17.46 12.94
N GLN A 116 -2.53 -16.63 13.57
CA GLN A 116 -2.44 -16.31 15.01
C GLN A 116 -2.61 -17.57 15.86
N ARG A 117 -3.65 -18.37 15.59
CA ARG A 117 -3.85 -19.65 16.30
C ARG A 117 -2.66 -20.60 16.15
N ARG A 118 -2.14 -20.70 14.92
CA ARG A 118 -0.98 -21.54 14.64
C ARG A 118 0.27 -21.06 15.35
N LEU A 119 0.53 -19.77 15.34
CA LEU A 119 1.68 -19.15 15.99
C LEU A 119 1.70 -19.41 17.50
N VAL A 120 0.53 -19.32 18.17
CA VAL A 120 0.40 -19.65 19.59
C VAL A 120 0.81 -21.09 19.86
N VAL A 121 0.32 -22.05 19.07
CA VAL A 121 0.66 -23.48 19.22
C VAL A 121 2.16 -23.73 19.04
N LEU A 122 2.78 -23.11 18.04
CA LEU A 122 4.21 -23.29 17.78
C LEU A 122 5.08 -22.71 18.90
N ARG A 123 4.75 -21.52 19.40
CA ARG A 123 5.47 -20.91 20.54
C ARG A 123 5.36 -21.74 21.82
N GLN A 124 4.20 -22.31 22.11
CA GLN A 124 4.01 -23.20 23.27
C GLN A 124 4.88 -24.46 23.15
N ARG A 125 4.95 -25.07 21.97
CA ARG A 125 5.79 -26.25 21.73
C ARG A 125 7.28 -25.93 21.87
N SER A 126 7.73 -24.83 21.34
CA SER A 126 9.14 -24.38 21.45
C SER A 126 9.51 -24.08 22.91
N GLY A 127 8.64 -23.43 23.68
CA GLY A 127 8.86 -23.18 25.10
C GLY A 127 8.84 -24.44 25.95
N GLY A 128 7.97 -25.41 25.64
CA GLY A 128 7.91 -26.71 26.31
C GLY A 128 9.12 -27.60 26.01
N ALA A 129 9.63 -27.57 24.77
CA ALA A 129 10.83 -28.32 24.40
C ALA A 129 12.09 -27.78 25.12
N ALA A 130 12.24 -26.45 25.22
CA ALA A 130 13.32 -25.83 25.96
C ALA A 130 13.29 -26.16 27.47
N ALA A 131 12.09 -26.30 28.05
CA ALA A 131 11.92 -26.71 29.45
C ALA A 131 12.22 -28.20 29.68
N ALA A 132 12.02 -29.04 28.67
CA ALA A 132 12.30 -30.48 28.73
C ALA A 132 13.81 -30.81 28.47
N GLU A 133 14.55 -29.91 27.83
CA GLU A 133 15.98 -30.08 27.52
C GLU A 133 16.90 -29.83 28.71
N PHE A 134 16.37 -29.28 29.82
CA PHE A 134 17.07 -29.12 31.10
C PHE A 134 16.28 -29.85 32.23
N PRO A 135 16.35 -31.20 32.32
CA PRO A 135 15.89 -31.84 33.52
C PRO A 135 16.74 -31.35 34.70
N SER A 136 16.08 -30.73 35.67
CA SER A 136 16.75 -30.35 36.93
C SER A 136 17.56 -31.49 37.46
N LEU A 137 18.88 -31.36 37.42
CA LEU A 137 19.77 -32.23 38.15
C LEU A 137 19.68 -31.88 39.67
N SER A 138 18.51 -32.09 40.24
CA SER A 138 18.38 -32.17 41.69
C SER A 138 18.86 -33.58 42.08
N GLY A 139 20.20 -33.71 42.09
CA GLY A 139 20.84 -34.85 42.66
C GLY A 139 20.49 -34.94 44.15
N THR A 140 19.65 -35.90 44.49
CA THR A 140 19.52 -36.40 45.84
C THR A 140 20.87 -36.88 46.30
N ARG A 141 21.51 -36.05 47.15
CA ARG A 141 22.60 -36.50 48.00
C ARG A 141 21.95 -37.40 49.06
N GLY A 142 22.05 -38.69 48.91
CA GLY A 142 21.75 -39.67 49.93
C GLY A 142 22.83 -39.66 51.04
N PRO A 143 22.51 -40.25 52.19
CA PRO A 143 23.25 -40.15 53.44
C PRO A 143 24.64 -40.73 53.40
#